data_3ef0c9239ef7227dcd692e5c52dc8171
#
_entry.id   3ef0c9239ef7227dcd692e5c52dc8171
#
_cell.length_a   1.000
_cell.length_b   1.000
_cell.length_c   1.000
_cell.angle_alpha   90.00
_cell.angle_beta   90.00
_cell.angle_gamma   90.00
#
_symmetry.space_group_name_H-M   'P 1'
#
loop_
_entity.id
_entity.type
_entity.pdbx_description
1 polymer ?
#
loop_
_entity_poly.entity_id
_entity_poly.type
_entity_poly.pdbx_seq_one_letter_code
_entity_poly.pdbx_strand_id
1 'polypeptide(L)'
;FSHAGVSGDCGTATASGNGNSFKFKLDHKASYLCFLPRTSNEYVKRSTLYQIEIVSESPIAGTYDFSNGTLSNAPISDASNTITLTTGTGFPITNSSADINKNGAYVVIPPGTHSLAIRYWLRNTTDNPDGEIRGTVTKYIDITCEAGKIYDITANLNPQNLSSEYYMWDAQKEYWYGFKNVQPKDALGKNDNYPKSQQQDPTRWHYTPPTGVNWAAHTAADCPTINQVIWYAQKGDPHWDGTELWTLLGRLRKGGMWLKKKEVIAADNHTTLQGLLNAYNGTDYRKATYEFPEYSFTNNNISNGRPAKSKIGNYFYLPAKGFYRHGEFQYVSAYGYYWSATSSLHNPERSFSLNFSHSSVSLGINYQFYGFSEELKY
;
A
#
# COMPACT_ATOMS: atom_id res chain seq x y z
N PHE A 1 8.40 -0.94 -30.32
CA PHE A 1 9.45 0.05 -30.67
C PHE A 1 8.97 1.24 -31.53
N SER A 2 7.81 1.18 -32.20
CA SER A 2 7.36 2.25 -33.11
C SER A 2 7.26 3.64 -32.46
N HIS A 3 7.09 3.73 -31.15
CA HIS A 3 7.03 4.98 -30.38
C HIS A 3 8.41 5.48 -29.89
N ALA A 4 9.47 4.67 -30.02
CA ALA A 4 10.77 4.98 -29.41
C ALA A 4 11.37 6.28 -29.93
N GLY A 5 11.32 6.51 -31.25
CA GLY A 5 11.80 7.75 -31.86
C GLY A 5 11.07 9.00 -31.38
N VAL A 6 9.73 8.91 -31.21
CA VAL A 6 8.92 10.01 -30.70
C VAL A 6 9.19 10.24 -29.19
N SER A 7 9.61 9.20 -28.49
CA SER A 7 9.92 9.24 -27.05
C SER A 7 11.38 9.62 -26.75
N GLY A 8 12.13 10.11 -27.73
CA GLY A 8 13.49 10.63 -27.52
C GLY A 8 14.60 9.61 -27.77
N ASP A 9 14.35 8.54 -28.54
CA ASP A 9 15.41 7.67 -29.01
C ASP A 9 16.29 8.44 -29.99
N CYS A 10 17.57 8.63 -29.66
CA CYS A 10 18.55 9.36 -30.44
C CYS A 10 19.78 8.49 -30.66
N GLY A 11 20.49 8.76 -31.75
CA GLY A 11 21.70 8.03 -32.10
C GLY A 11 22.62 8.79 -33.03
N THR A 12 23.88 8.37 -33.04
CA THR A 12 24.90 8.85 -33.99
C THR A 12 25.27 7.75 -34.97
N ALA A 13 25.75 8.12 -36.14
CA ALA A 13 26.27 7.15 -37.11
C ALA A 13 27.38 7.78 -37.96
N THR A 14 28.35 6.94 -38.34
CA THR A 14 29.28 7.28 -39.38
C THR A 14 28.82 6.62 -40.68
N ALA A 15 28.54 7.43 -41.72
CA ALA A 15 28.14 6.93 -43.00
C ALA A 15 29.35 6.39 -43.78
N SER A 16 29.21 5.26 -44.43
CA SER A 16 30.19 4.70 -45.38
C SER A 16 29.53 4.50 -46.74
N GLY A 17 30.23 4.90 -47.83
CA GLY A 17 29.67 4.77 -49.16
C GLY A 17 30.43 5.64 -50.16
N ASN A 18 30.00 5.59 -51.41
CA ASN A 18 30.54 6.44 -52.51
C ASN A 18 29.39 6.90 -53.42
N GLY A 19 29.59 8.03 -54.07
CA GLY A 19 28.60 8.63 -54.95
C GLY A 19 27.30 8.96 -54.23
N ASN A 20 26.16 8.45 -54.71
CA ASN A 20 24.84 8.75 -54.19
C ASN A 20 24.28 7.68 -53.23
N SER A 21 25.09 6.72 -52.78
CA SER A 21 24.66 5.62 -51.88
C SER A 21 25.54 5.57 -50.63
N PHE A 22 24.91 5.74 -49.48
CA PHE A 22 25.55 5.65 -48.18
C PHE A 22 24.83 4.64 -47.28
N LYS A 23 25.61 3.87 -46.53
CA LYS A 23 25.13 2.96 -45.48
C LYS A 23 25.60 3.48 -44.14
N PHE A 24 24.74 3.39 -43.12
CA PHE A 24 25.09 3.71 -41.76
C PHE A 24 24.34 2.79 -40.79
N LYS A 25 24.91 2.61 -39.62
CA LYS A 25 24.28 1.94 -38.47
C LYS A 25 24.20 2.94 -37.35
N LEU A 26 22.99 3.15 -36.80
CA LEU A 26 22.81 4.01 -35.65
C LEU A 26 23.42 3.38 -34.40
N ASP A 27 24.18 4.19 -33.68
CA ASP A 27 24.65 3.93 -32.34
C ASP A 27 23.75 4.70 -31.37
N HIS A 28 22.78 3.98 -30.78
CA HIS A 28 21.76 4.58 -29.91
C HIS A 28 22.36 5.10 -28.61
N LYS A 29 21.95 6.28 -28.17
CA LYS A 29 22.50 6.99 -27.01
C LYS A 29 21.54 6.99 -25.83
N ALA A 30 20.26 6.69 -26.03
CA ALA A 30 19.29 6.40 -24.93
C ALA A 30 19.41 4.95 -24.45
N SER A 31 18.79 4.65 -23.35
CA SER A 31 18.60 3.30 -22.80
C SER A 31 17.12 2.90 -22.86
N TYR A 32 16.82 1.62 -22.73
CA TYR A 32 15.45 1.13 -22.84
C TYR A 32 15.12 0.19 -21.70
N LEU A 33 13.95 0.38 -21.10
CA LEU A 33 13.34 -0.58 -20.18
C LEU A 33 12.28 -1.37 -20.93
N CYS A 34 12.36 -2.69 -20.88
CA CYS A 34 11.36 -3.62 -21.40
C CYS A 34 10.58 -4.23 -20.24
N PHE A 35 9.37 -3.77 -20.00
CA PHE A 35 8.50 -4.31 -18.95
C PHE A 35 7.87 -5.60 -19.38
N LEU A 36 8.04 -6.64 -18.57
CA LEU A 36 7.52 -8.00 -18.76
C LEU A 36 6.66 -8.41 -17.56
N PRO A 37 5.46 -7.82 -17.38
CA PRO A 37 4.60 -8.14 -16.27
C PRO A 37 4.03 -9.54 -16.35
N ARG A 38 3.86 -10.17 -15.20
CA ARG A 38 3.29 -11.51 -15.03
C ARG A 38 2.47 -11.61 -13.75
N THR A 39 1.58 -12.60 -13.68
CA THR A 39 0.79 -12.88 -12.47
C THR A 39 0.35 -14.33 -12.40
N SER A 40 0.22 -14.86 -11.20
CA SER A 40 -0.52 -16.08 -10.89
C SER A 40 -1.87 -15.79 -10.19
N ASN A 41 -2.14 -14.52 -9.87
CA ASN A 41 -3.36 -14.12 -9.17
C ASN A 41 -4.54 -14.03 -10.12
N GLU A 42 -5.62 -14.75 -9.82
CA GLU A 42 -6.80 -14.87 -10.71
C GLU A 42 -7.53 -13.52 -10.91
N TYR A 43 -7.52 -12.63 -9.94
CA TYR A 43 -8.14 -11.30 -10.09
C TYR A 43 -7.32 -10.40 -11.02
N VAL A 44 -6.00 -10.47 -10.94
CA VAL A 44 -5.10 -9.73 -11.86
C VAL A 44 -5.15 -10.31 -13.27
N LYS A 45 -5.29 -11.62 -13.44
CA LYS A 45 -5.49 -12.25 -14.77
C LYS A 45 -6.75 -11.74 -15.48
N ARG A 46 -7.81 -11.41 -14.73
CA ARG A 46 -9.06 -10.84 -15.25
C ARG A 46 -9.04 -9.30 -15.32
N SER A 47 -7.95 -8.69 -14.88
CA SER A 47 -7.76 -7.25 -14.97
C SER A 47 -7.01 -6.85 -16.24
N THR A 48 -7.16 -5.60 -16.62
CA THR A 48 -6.46 -4.98 -17.74
C THR A 48 -5.35 -4.06 -17.21
N LEU A 49 -4.11 -4.26 -17.65
CA LEU A 49 -3.03 -3.30 -17.45
C LEU A 49 -3.18 -2.19 -18.50
N TYR A 50 -3.53 -0.99 -18.06
CA TYR A 50 -3.80 0.13 -18.97
C TYR A 50 -2.73 1.22 -18.93
N GLN A 51 -1.86 1.22 -17.91
CA GLN A 51 -0.79 2.18 -17.76
C GLN A 51 0.35 1.63 -16.90
N ILE A 52 1.59 2.00 -17.25
CA ILE A 52 2.78 1.82 -16.41
C ILE A 52 3.34 3.22 -16.13
N GLU A 53 3.46 3.56 -14.86
CA GLU A 53 4.00 4.83 -14.38
C GLU A 53 5.34 4.57 -13.69
N ILE A 54 6.39 5.20 -14.19
CA ILE A 54 7.75 5.10 -13.67
C ILE A 54 8.05 6.40 -12.93
N VAL A 55 8.31 6.32 -11.64
CA VAL A 55 8.62 7.48 -10.78
C VAL A 55 10.03 7.35 -10.24
N SER A 56 10.79 8.43 -10.33
CA SER A 56 12.15 8.56 -9.78
C SER A 56 12.23 9.76 -8.83
N GLU A 57 13.22 9.79 -7.95
CA GLU A 57 13.52 10.97 -7.12
C GLU A 57 14.38 11.99 -7.86
N SER A 58 14.99 11.59 -8.99
CA SER A 58 15.73 12.47 -9.92
C SER A 58 15.02 12.50 -11.26
N PRO A 59 15.19 13.58 -12.06
CA PRO A 59 14.61 13.66 -13.39
C PRO A 59 15.03 12.50 -14.29
N ILE A 60 14.05 11.89 -14.96
CA ILE A 60 14.22 10.77 -15.90
C ILE A 60 13.62 11.07 -17.28
N ALA A 61 13.01 12.24 -17.46
CA ALA A 61 12.48 12.73 -18.71
C ALA A 61 12.67 14.25 -18.79
N GLY A 62 12.58 14.79 -20.01
CA GLY A 62 12.76 16.22 -20.30
C GLY A 62 13.43 16.43 -21.64
N THR A 63 13.81 17.67 -21.93
CA THR A 63 14.63 18.03 -23.10
C THR A 63 16.10 17.87 -22.73
N TYR A 64 16.82 17.03 -23.47
CA TYR A 64 18.24 16.77 -23.27
C TYR A 64 19.07 17.43 -24.38
N ASP A 65 20.24 17.95 -24.04
CA ASP A 65 21.22 18.40 -25.07
C ASP A 65 21.88 17.17 -25.70
N PHE A 66 21.93 17.20 -27.03
CA PHE A 66 22.55 16.17 -27.87
C PHE A 66 23.51 16.78 -28.93
N SER A 67 23.86 18.03 -28.77
CA SER A 67 24.64 18.80 -29.77
C SER A 67 26.00 18.17 -30.09
N ASN A 68 26.62 17.49 -29.15
CA ASN A 68 27.94 16.84 -29.31
C ASN A 68 27.85 15.33 -29.63
N GLY A 69 26.69 14.83 -30.03
CA GLY A 69 26.47 13.40 -30.29
C GLY A 69 26.44 12.51 -29.04
N THR A 70 26.35 13.11 -27.86
CA THR A 70 26.15 12.45 -26.58
C THR A 70 25.00 13.13 -25.86
N LEU A 71 24.20 12.34 -25.11
CA LEU A 71 23.18 12.92 -24.26
C LEU A 71 23.82 13.64 -23.07
N SER A 72 23.28 14.81 -22.71
CA SER A 72 23.61 15.47 -21.45
C SER A 72 23.20 14.59 -20.26
N ASN A 73 23.92 14.68 -19.13
CA ASN A 73 23.65 13.88 -17.93
C ASN A 73 22.35 14.24 -17.23
N ALA A 74 21.77 15.40 -17.55
CA ALA A 74 20.51 15.89 -17.01
C ALA A 74 19.73 16.65 -18.08
N PRO A 75 18.40 16.73 -17.98
CA PRO A 75 17.61 17.56 -18.89
C PRO A 75 17.95 19.03 -18.70
N ILE A 76 17.99 19.76 -19.84
CA ILE A 76 18.22 21.21 -19.88
C ILE A 76 16.92 22.03 -19.74
N SER A 77 15.77 21.41 -20.03
CA SER A 77 14.42 21.96 -19.75
C SER A 77 13.40 20.86 -19.61
N ASP A 78 12.19 21.23 -19.14
CA ASP A 78 11.01 20.37 -19.00
C ASP A 78 11.28 19.10 -18.18
N ALA A 79 12.14 19.21 -17.17
CA ALA A 79 12.55 18.09 -16.34
C ALA A 79 11.35 17.44 -15.63
N SER A 80 11.24 16.12 -15.75
CA SER A 80 10.21 15.32 -15.10
C SER A 80 10.80 14.11 -14.38
N ASN A 81 10.31 13.87 -13.18
CA ASN A 81 10.63 12.70 -12.38
C ASN A 81 9.72 11.50 -12.72
N THR A 82 8.83 11.65 -13.70
CA THR A 82 7.83 10.64 -14.04
C THR A 82 7.77 10.42 -15.54
N ILE A 83 7.74 9.14 -15.93
CA ILE A 83 7.40 8.70 -17.28
C ILE A 83 6.10 7.88 -17.17
N THR A 84 5.13 8.20 -18.01
CA THR A 84 3.87 7.48 -18.12
C THR A 84 3.76 6.79 -19.46
N LEU A 85 3.68 5.46 -19.44
CA LEU A 85 3.42 4.63 -20.61
C LEU A 85 1.97 4.16 -20.58
N THR A 86 1.17 4.61 -21.55
CA THR A 86 -0.18 4.11 -21.77
C THR A 86 -0.15 2.89 -22.70
N THR A 87 -0.92 1.87 -22.37
CA THR A 87 -0.98 0.63 -23.18
C THR A 87 -2.20 0.61 -24.11
N GLY A 88 -2.63 1.77 -24.59
CA GLY A 88 -3.80 1.95 -25.44
C GLY A 88 -5.10 1.56 -24.72
N THR A 89 -5.85 0.59 -25.25
CA THR A 89 -7.04 0.03 -24.56
C THR A 89 -6.69 -0.85 -23.37
N GLY A 90 -5.39 -1.12 -23.19
CA GLY A 90 -4.86 -2.05 -22.20
C GLY A 90 -4.77 -3.48 -22.71
N PHE A 91 -4.03 -4.31 -21.98
CA PHE A 91 -3.92 -5.74 -22.26
C PHE A 91 -4.05 -6.57 -20.98
N PRO A 92 -4.60 -7.80 -21.06
CA PRO A 92 -4.69 -8.71 -19.92
C PRO A 92 -3.32 -9.33 -19.61
N ILE A 93 -3.06 -9.62 -18.33
CA ILE A 93 -1.84 -10.32 -17.90
C ILE A 93 -2.22 -11.77 -17.63
N THR A 94 -2.13 -12.62 -18.66
CA THR A 94 -2.55 -14.02 -18.60
C THR A 94 -1.40 -14.99 -18.31
N ASN A 95 -0.15 -14.53 -18.37
CA ASN A 95 1.06 -15.31 -18.17
C ASN A 95 1.55 -15.32 -16.73
N SER A 96 2.01 -16.46 -16.26
CA SER A 96 2.64 -16.64 -14.95
C SER A 96 4.17 -16.48 -14.98
N SER A 97 4.77 -16.48 -16.17
CA SER A 97 6.19 -16.23 -16.44
C SER A 97 6.36 -15.04 -17.38
N ALA A 98 7.52 -14.39 -17.36
CA ALA A 98 7.83 -13.30 -18.28
C ALA A 98 7.79 -13.82 -19.73
N ASP A 99 7.09 -13.09 -20.62
CA ASP A 99 6.94 -13.44 -22.04
C ASP A 99 6.75 -12.18 -22.88
N ILE A 100 7.79 -11.80 -23.61
CA ILE A 100 7.80 -10.61 -24.44
C ILE A 100 6.77 -10.65 -25.58
N ASN A 101 6.41 -11.85 -26.05
CA ASN A 101 5.46 -12.02 -27.13
C ASN A 101 4.00 -11.83 -26.67
N LYS A 102 3.76 -11.83 -25.34
CA LYS A 102 2.42 -11.65 -24.77
C LYS A 102 2.16 -10.23 -24.32
N ASN A 103 3.10 -9.64 -23.57
CA ASN A 103 2.86 -8.35 -22.93
C ASN A 103 4.13 -7.54 -22.68
N GLY A 104 5.02 -7.47 -23.67
CA GLY A 104 6.18 -6.57 -23.63
C GLY A 104 5.80 -5.11 -23.84
N ALA A 105 6.30 -4.21 -23.01
CA ALA A 105 6.11 -2.78 -23.13
C ALA A 105 7.44 -2.04 -22.95
N TYR A 106 7.76 -1.08 -23.84
CA TYR A 106 9.06 -0.41 -23.86
C TYR A 106 8.94 1.05 -23.46
N VAL A 107 9.95 1.51 -22.73
CA VAL A 107 10.14 2.92 -22.36
C VAL A 107 11.58 3.32 -22.66
N VAL A 108 11.76 4.52 -23.20
CA VAL A 108 13.06 5.17 -23.35
C VAL A 108 13.41 5.87 -22.05
N ILE A 109 14.63 5.69 -21.54
CA ILE A 109 15.14 6.31 -20.32
C ILE A 109 16.59 6.79 -20.57
N PRO A 110 17.07 7.88 -19.97
CA PRO A 110 18.45 8.28 -20.09
C PRO A 110 19.39 7.23 -19.47
N PRO A 111 20.63 7.09 -19.97
CA PRO A 111 21.66 6.32 -19.30
C PRO A 111 21.94 6.86 -17.89
N GLY A 112 22.41 5.99 -16.99
CA GLY A 112 22.75 6.35 -15.61
C GLY A 112 22.19 5.39 -14.59
N THR A 113 22.40 5.69 -13.30
CA THR A 113 21.85 4.92 -12.18
C THR A 113 20.53 5.53 -11.74
N HIS A 114 19.50 4.70 -11.72
CA HIS A 114 18.13 5.10 -11.40
C HIS A 114 17.59 4.30 -10.22
N SER A 115 16.88 4.98 -9.33
CA SER A 115 16.12 4.42 -8.22
C SER A 115 14.64 4.64 -8.53
N LEU A 116 13.94 3.58 -8.96
CA LEU A 116 12.65 3.67 -9.61
C LEU A 116 11.54 3.01 -8.77
N ALA A 117 10.40 3.69 -8.65
CA ALA A 117 9.12 3.09 -8.27
C ALA A 117 8.30 2.89 -9.56
N ILE A 118 7.93 1.66 -9.86
CA ILE A 118 7.18 1.29 -11.06
C ILE A 118 5.77 0.90 -10.63
N ARG A 119 4.78 1.67 -11.04
CA ARG A 119 3.37 1.49 -10.69
C ARG A 119 2.63 0.92 -11.89
N TYR A 120 2.19 -0.31 -11.76
CA TYR A 120 1.40 -1.01 -12.77
C TYR A 120 -0.08 -0.76 -12.48
N TRP A 121 -0.75 0.05 -13.30
CA TRP A 121 -2.14 0.43 -13.16
C TRP A 121 -3.06 -0.62 -13.78
N LEU A 122 -3.82 -1.27 -12.94
CA LEU A 122 -4.76 -2.31 -13.28
C LEU A 122 -6.21 -1.83 -13.17
N ARG A 123 -7.05 -2.28 -14.10
CA ARG A 123 -8.48 -2.07 -14.10
C ARG A 123 -9.21 -3.40 -14.14
N ASN A 124 -10.11 -3.63 -13.19
CA ASN A 124 -10.95 -4.82 -13.14
C ASN A 124 -12.43 -4.39 -13.12
N THR A 125 -13.23 -4.95 -14.03
CA THR A 125 -14.64 -4.64 -14.21
C THR A 125 -15.56 -5.81 -13.89
N THR A 126 -15.03 -6.98 -13.53
CA THR A 126 -15.77 -8.24 -13.48
C THR A 126 -15.91 -8.84 -12.09
N ASP A 127 -14.96 -8.58 -11.20
CA ASP A 127 -14.85 -9.31 -9.92
C ASP A 127 -15.37 -8.55 -8.70
N ASN A 128 -15.76 -7.30 -8.88
CA ASN A 128 -16.22 -6.47 -7.78
C ASN A 128 -17.71 -6.12 -7.95
N PRO A 129 -18.58 -6.57 -7.06
CA PRO A 129 -20.02 -6.22 -7.11
C PRO A 129 -20.27 -4.72 -6.92
N ASP A 130 -19.32 -4.00 -6.32
CA ASP A 130 -19.37 -2.55 -6.13
C ASP A 130 -18.96 -1.77 -7.39
N GLY A 131 -18.73 -2.46 -8.53
CA GLY A 131 -18.37 -1.87 -9.82
C GLY A 131 -16.90 -1.99 -10.20
N GLU A 132 -16.44 -1.10 -11.09
CA GLU A 132 -15.07 -1.08 -11.56
C GLU A 132 -14.08 -0.72 -10.45
N ILE A 133 -13.01 -1.50 -10.30
CA ILE A 133 -11.87 -1.15 -9.45
C ILE A 133 -10.66 -0.78 -10.32
N ARG A 134 -10.03 0.35 -10.02
CA ARG A 134 -8.75 0.79 -10.58
C ARG A 134 -7.75 0.98 -9.46
N GLY A 135 -6.55 0.46 -9.64
CA GLY A 135 -5.49 0.62 -8.65
C GLY A 135 -4.14 0.15 -9.17
N THR A 136 -3.15 0.17 -8.31
CA THR A 136 -1.75 -0.11 -8.65
C THR A 136 -1.21 -1.32 -7.91
N VAL A 137 -0.33 -2.05 -8.59
CA VAL A 137 0.68 -2.89 -7.93
C VAL A 137 2.02 -2.22 -8.17
N THR A 138 2.71 -1.83 -7.09
CA THR A 138 3.96 -1.10 -7.19
C THR A 138 5.15 -2.00 -6.93
N LYS A 139 6.21 -1.83 -7.74
CA LYS A 139 7.51 -2.49 -7.58
C LYS A 139 8.61 -1.44 -7.49
N TYR A 140 9.67 -1.75 -6.75
CA TYR A 140 10.84 -0.89 -6.58
C TYR A 140 12.05 -1.58 -7.15
N ILE A 141 12.83 -0.86 -7.94
CA ILE A 141 14.10 -1.33 -8.51
C ILE A 141 15.18 -0.26 -8.40
N ASP A 142 16.41 -0.68 -8.27
CA ASP A 142 17.60 0.11 -8.50
C ASP A 142 18.31 -0.49 -9.71
N ILE A 143 18.64 0.34 -10.71
CA ILE A 143 19.18 -0.11 -11.99
C ILE A 143 20.18 0.89 -12.54
N THR A 144 21.28 0.39 -13.10
CA THR A 144 22.22 1.18 -13.89
C THR A 144 22.01 0.87 -15.36
N CYS A 145 21.67 1.88 -16.14
CA CYS A 145 21.37 1.80 -17.56
C CYS A 145 22.52 2.35 -18.38
N GLU A 146 22.99 1.58 -19.37
CA GLU A 146 24.00 1.98 -20.34
C GLU A 146 23.35 2.37 -21.65
N ALA A 147 23.97 3.32 -22.38
CA ALA A 147 23.50 3.76 -23.70
C ALA A 147 23.37 2.59 -24.68
N GLY A 148 22.32 2.57 -25.48
CA GLY A 148 22.02 1.56 -26.48
C GLY A 148 21.63 0.18 -25.92
N LYS A 149 21.43 0.04 -24.61
CA LYS A 149 21.07 -1.24 -23.98
C LYS A 149 19.60 -1.32 -23.64
N ILE A 150 19.05 -2.53 -23.72
CA ILE A 150 17.69 -2.88 -23.29
C ILE A 150 17.79 -3.68 -22.00
N TYR A 151 16.97 -3.34 -21.03
CA TYR A 151 16.89 -4.01 -19.72
C TYR A 151 15.51 -4.61 -19.51
N ASP A 152 15.43 -5.92 -19.33
CA ASP A 152 14.20 -6.63 -19.04
C ASP A 152 13.80 -6.43 -17.59
N ILE A 153 12.65 -5.81 -17.37
CA ILE A 153 12.07 -5.54 -16.07
C ILE A 153 10.92 -6.53 -15.83
N THR A 154 11.23 -7.66 -15.23
CA THR A 154 10.22 -8.65 -14.87
C THR A 154 9.49 -8.24 -13.59
N ALA A 155 8.17 -8.29 -13.60
CA ALA A 155 7.36 -7.93 -12.43
C ALA A 155 6.25 -8.97 -12.18
N ASN A 156 6.23 -9.54 -10.98
CA ASN A 156 5.09 -10.29 -10.49
C ASN A 156 4.06 -9.33 -9.91
N LEU A 157 2.90 -9.24 -10.54
CA LEU A 157 1.82 -8.32 -10.16
C LEU A 157 0.81 -8.94 -9.20
N ASN A 158 1.17 -9.98 -8.47
CA ASN A 158 0.32 -10.49 -7.40
C ASN A 158 0.19 -9.43 -6.30
N PRO A 159 -1.05 -8.97 -5.98
CA PRO A 159 -1.29 -8.12 -4.83
C PRO A 159 -1.07 -8.89 -3.53
N GLN A 160 -0.86 -8.18 -2.43
CA GLN A 160 -0.85 -8.80 -1.11
C GLN A 160 -2.22 -9.44 -0.82
N ASN A 161 -2.23 -10.70 -0.38
CA ASN A 161 -3.44 -11.36 0.11
C ASN A 161 -3.49 -11.20 1.63
N LEU A 162 -4.54 -10.55 2.11
CA LEU A 162 -4.69 -10.22 3.52
C LEU A 162 -5.45 -11.33 4.26
N SER A 163 -5.14 -11.50 5.54
CA SER A 163 -5.93 -12.33 6.44
C SER A 163 -7.38 -11.83 6.50
N SER A 164 -8.31 -12.76 6.46
CA SER A 164 -9.74 -12.50 6.62
C SER A 164 -10.20 -12.52 8.08
N GLU A 165 -9.27 -12.53 9.01
CA GLU A 165 -9.54 -12.59 10.43
C GLU A 165 -9.83 -11.20 10.99
N TYR A 166 -10.92 -11.13 11.75
CA TYR A 166 -11.36 -9.99 12.52
C TYR A 166 -11.74 -10.50 13.90
N TYR A 167 -11.53 -9.72 14.93
CA TYR A 167 -11.76 -10.12 16.30
C TYR A 167 -12.64 -9.10 17.01
N MET A 168 -13.58 -9.56 17.85
CA MET A 168 -14.04 -8.75 18.98
C MET A 168 -12.83 -8.51 19.87
N TRP A 169 -12.80 -7.40 20.60
CA TRP A 169 -11.62 -7.05 21.38
C TRP A 169 -11.18 -8.19 22.29
N ASP A 170 -9.93 -8.63 22.13
CA ASP A 170 -9.27 -9.67 22.94
C ASP A 170 -10.07 -11.00 23.05
N ALA A 171 -10.86 -11.33 22.04
CA ALA A 171 -11.56 -12.60 21.97
C ALA A 171 -10.57 -13.77 21.75
N GLN A 172 -10.90 -14.97 22.22
CA GLN A 172 -10.05 -16.15 22.05
C GLN A 172 -10.03 -16.67 20.61
N LYS A 173 -11.10 -16.40 19.82
CA LYS A 173 -11.28 -16.81 18.44
C LYS A 173 -11.75 -15.64 17.59
N GLU A 174 -11.43 -15.72 16.30
CA GLU A 174 -11.85 -14.69 15.35
C GLU A 174 -13.40 -14.66 15.18
N TYR A 175 -13.91 -13.51 14.75
CA TYR A 175 -15.33 -13.15 14.68
C TYR A 175 -16.18 -14.16 13.90
N TRP A 176 -15.63 -14.77 12.85
CA TRP A 176 -16.30 -15.77 12.00
C TRP A 176 -15.77 -17.19 12.21
N TYR A 177 -15.12 -17.47 13.34
CA TYR A 177 -14.64 -18.81 13.66
C TYR A 177 -15.79 -19.84 13.60
N GLY A 178 -15.60 -20.92 12.84
CA GLY A 178 -16.64 -21.91 12.57
C GLY A 178 -17.68 -21.51 11.52
N PHE A 179 -17.68 -20.24 11.05
CA PHE A 179 -18.65 -19.71 10.09
C PHE A 179 -17.98 -18.97 8.92
N LYS A 180 -16.71 -19.25 8.62
CA LYS A 180 -15.97 -18.61 7.51
C LYS A 180 -16.62 -18.79 6.13
N ASN A 181 -17.34 -19.88 5.93
CA ASN A 181 -18.05 -20.16 4.67
C ASN A 181 -19.19 -19.18 4.39
N VAL A 182 -19.76 -18.56 5.42
CA VAL A 182 -20.85 -17.58 5.33
C VAL A 182 -20.42 -16.17 5.74
N GLN A 183 -19.14 -15.95 5.97
CA GLN A 183 -18.57 -14.63 6.25
C GLN A 183 -18.88 -13.66 5.11
N PRO A 184 -19.52 -12.50 5.39
CA PRO A 184 -19.78 -11.49 4.38
C PRO A 184 -18.49 -10.97 3.73
N LYS A 185 -18.48 -10.91 2.40
CA LYS A 185 -17.30 -10.55 1.60
C LYS A 185 -17.42 -9.18 0.93
N ASP A 186 -18.65 -8.75 0.73
CA ASP A 186 -18.96 -7.51 0.01
C ASP A 186 -19.36 -6.42 1.00
N ALA A 187 -19.12 -5.16 0.63
CA ALA A 187 -19.53 -4.02 1.43
C ALA A 187 -21.04 -4.08 1.71
N LEU A 188 -21.41 -3.83 2.95
CA LEU A 188 -22.79 -3.94 3.46
C LEU A 188 -23.38 -5.36 3.43
N GLY A 189 -22.59 -6.36 3.02
CA GLY A 189 -22.99 -7.77 3.17
C GLY A 189 -23.18 -8.13 4.64
N LYS A 190 -24.25 -8.93 4.94
CA LYS A 190 -24.64 -9.29 6.30
C LYS A 190 -24.92 -10.78 6.42
N ASN A 191 -24.60 -11.35 7.59
CA ASN A 191 -25.00 -12.71 7.95
C ASN A 191 -25.28 -12.79 9.46
N ASP A 192 -26.29 -13.57 9.85
CA ASP A 192 -26.75 -13.66 11.25
C ASP A 192 -25.96 -14.63 12.13
N ASN A 193 -24.95 -15.34 11.59
CA ASN A 193 -24.08 -16.23 12.37
C ASN A 193 -22.92 -15.49 13.08
N TYR A 194 -23.04 -14.18 13.26
CA TYR A 194 -22.10 -13.40 14.08
C TYR A 194 -22.30 -13.69 15.58
N PRO A 195 -21.27 -13.51 16.44
CA PRO A 195 -21.40 -13.70 17.88
C PRO A 195 -22.32 -12.63 18.49
N LYS A 196 -23.32 -13.07 19.30
CA LYS A 196 -24.40 -12.21 19.81
C LYS A 196 -24.33 -11.97 21.31
N SER A 197 -23.69 -12.87 22.07
CA SER A 197 -23.49 -12.76 23.51
C SER A 197 -22.40 -13.70 23.99
N GLN A 198 -21.82 -13.41 25.14
CA GLN A 198 -20.84 -14.28 25.79
C GLN A 198 -21.42 -15.66 26.15
N GLN A 199 -22.70 -15.73 26.49
CA GLN A 199 -23.34 -17.01 26.84
C GLN A 199 -23.46 -17.95 25.63
N GLN A 200 -23.73 -17.41 24.44
CA GLN A 200 -23.90 -18.22 23.23
C GLN A 200 -22.57 -18.53 22.54
N ASP A 201 -21.62 -17.59 22.59
CA ASP A 201 -20.35 -17.63 21.86
C ASP A 201 -19.15 -17.22 22.73
N PRO A 202 -18.86 -17.95 23.81
CA PRO A 202 -17.88 -17.53 24.83
C PRO A 202 -16.46 -17.33 24.26
N THR A 203 -16.10 -18.01 23.17
CA THR A 203 -14.76 -17.93 22.58
C THR A 203 -14.63 -16.85 21.51
N ARG A 204 -15.71 -16.50 20.79
CA ARG A 204 -15.73 -15.43 19.79
C ARG A 204 -16.14 -14.08 20.38
N TRP A 205 -16.76 -14.09 21.58
CA TRP A 205 -17.17 -12.89 22.30
C TRP A 205 -15.97 -12.18 22.92
N HIS A 206 -16.04 -10.86 22.99
CA HIS A 206 -14.97 -10.05 23.57
C HIS A 206 -14.65 -10.43 25.02
N TYR A 207 -13.40 -10.20 25.39
CA TYR A 207 -12.96 -10.32 26.76
C TYR A 207 -13.19 -9.01 27.52
N THR A 208 -13.83 -9.09 28.69
CA THR A 208 -13.97 -7.95 29.59
C THR A 208 -12.96 -8.11 30.73
N PRO A 209 -11.95 -7.23 30.81
CA PRO A 209 -10.97 -7.31 31.89
C PRO A 209 -11.63 -7.15 33.27
N PRO A 210 -11.02 -7.70 34.34
CA PRO A 210 -11.45 -7.42 35.72
C PRO A 210 -11.43 -5.92 36.02
N THR A 211 -12.26 -5.50 36.98
CA THR A 211 -12.31 -4.09 37.42
C THR A 211 -10.93 -3.56 37.82
N GLY A 212 -10.57 -2.38 37.30
CA GLY A 212 -9.28 -1.74 37.56
C GLY A 212 -8.12 -2.25 36.67
N VAL A 213 -8.40 -3.15 35.74
CA VAL A 213 -7.45 -3.69 34.76
C VAL A 213 -7.89 -3.29 33.35
N ASN A 214 -6.96 -2.88 32.50
CA ASN A 214 -7.28 -2.41 31.16
C ASN A 214 -6.38 -2.98 30.05
N TRP A 215 -5.78 -4.14 30.27
CA TRP A 215 -4.95 -4.82 29.28
C TRP A 215 -5.57 -6.11 28.76
N ALA A 216 -5.27 -6.43 27.53
CA ALA A 216 -5.65 -7.67 26.87
C ALA A 216 -4.93 -8.87 27.48
N ALA A 217 -5.58 -10.02 27.45
CA ALA A 217 -5.06 -11.29 27.97
C ALA A 217 -4.99 -12.40 26.91
N HIS A 218 -5.55 -12.19 25.72
CA HIS A 218 -5.65 -13.18 24.64
C HIS A 218 -5.08 -12.65 23.32
N THR A 219 -5.91 -12.55 22.28
CA THR A 219 -5.45 -12.25 20.93
C THR A 219 -4.97 -10.80 20.74
N ALA A 220 -5.55 -9.85 21.48
CA ALA A 220 -5.12 -8.45 21.43
C ALA A 220 -3.88 -8.15 22.30
N ALA A 221 -3.35 -9.10 23.06
CA ALA A 221 -2.21 -8.89 23.97
C ALA A 221 -0.93 -8.41 23.24
N ASP A 222 -0.72 -8.85 22.00
CA ASP A 222 0.41 -8.46 21.17
C ASP A 222 0.18 -7.16 20.36
N CYS A 223 -1.02 -6.57 20.44
CA CYS A 223 -1.32 -5.31 19.79
C CYS A 223 -0.61 -4.14 20.48
N PRO A 224 -0.41 -3.00 19.78
CA PRO A 224 0.10 -1.80 20.42
C PRO A 224 -0.78 -1.32 21.58
N THR A 225 -0.15 -0.82 22.64
CA THR A 225 -0.87 -0.15 23.74
C THR A 225 -1.47 1.17 23.28
N ILE A 226 -2.37 1.74 24.08
CA ILE A 226 -2.92 3.09 23.84
C ILE A 226 -1.81 4.12 23.61
N ASN A 227 -0.72 4.10 24.41
CA ASN A 227 0.39 5.04 24.23
C ASN A 227 1.01 4.91 22.84
N GLN A 228 1.27 3.70 22.36
CA GLN A 228 1.82 3.45 21.03
C GLN A 228 0.85 3.83 19.91
N VAL A 229 -0.45 3.60 20.08
CA VAL A 229 -1.48 4.06 19.13
C VAL A 229 -1.47 5.59 19.02
N ILE A 230 -1.34 6.31 20.13
CA ILE A 230 -1.22 7.78 20.13
C ILE A 230 0.06 8.20 19.37
N TRP A 231 1.19 7.52 19.59
CA TRP A 231 2.43 7.79 18.85
C TRP A 231 2.24 7.61 17.34
N TYR A 232 1.60 6.52 16.90
CA TYR A 232 1.29 6.32 15.48
C TYR A 232 0.38 7.43 14.93
N ALA A 233 -0.67 7.79 15.65
CA ALA A 233 -1.59 8.82 15.21
C ALA A 233 -0.93 10.19 15.09
N GLN A 234 -0.11 10.59 16.08
CA GLN A 234 0.44 11.94 16.18
C GLN A 234 1.81 12.12 15.53
N LYS A 235 2.63 11.04 15.45
CA LYS A 235 4.01 11.08 14.98
C LYS A 235 4.32 10.07 13.87
N GLY A 236 3.31 9.33 13.42
CA GLY A 236 3.45 8.32 12.37
C GLY A 236 3.63 8.87 10.96
N ASP A 237 3.58 10.19 10.76
CA ASP A 237 3.72 10.82 9.43
C ASP A 237 2.84 10.12 8.37
N PRO A 238 1.52 10.24 8.49
CA PRO A 238 0.58 9.42 7.73
C PRO A 238 0.51 9.80 6.25
N HIS A 239 0.53 8.78 5.38
CA HIS A 239 0.33 8.93 3.95
C HIS A 239 -0.81 8.02 3.49
N TRP A 240 -1.86 8.58 2.89
CA TRP A 240 -2.95 7.80 2.32
C TRP A 240 -2.64 7.38 0.89
N ASP A 241 -2.51 6.07 0.66
CA ASP A 241 -2.42 5.50 -0.69
C ASP A 241 -3.74 4.84 -1.06
N GLY A 242 -4.59 5.58 -1.76
CA GLY A 242 -5.91 5.12 -2.21
C GLY A 242 -5.86 4.18 -3.43
N THR A 243 -4.68 3.85 -3.93
CA THR A 243 -4.51 3.11 -5.18
C THR A 243 -3.87 1.73 -5.03
N GLU A 244 -3.09 1.47 -3.98
CA GLU A 244 -2.44 0.17 -3.81
C GLU A 244 -3.47 -0.95 -3.67
N LEU A 245 -3.33 -1.96 -4.56
CA LEU A 245 -4.23 -3.11 -4.63
C LEU A 245 -3.82 -4.20 -3.64
N TRP A 246 -4.81 -4.82 -3.04
CA TRP A 246 -4.69 -6.00 -2.20
C TRP A 246 -5.92 -6.89 -2.35
N THR A 247 -5.86 -8.13 -1.88
CA THR A 247 -6.99 -9.06 -1.93
C THR A 247 -7.43 -9.42 -0.52
N LEU A 248 -8.74 -9.51 -0.32
CA LEU A 248 -9.37 -9.89 0.93
C LEU A 248 -10.67 -10.64 0.64
N LEU A 249 -10.90 -11.78 1.30
CA LEU A 249 -12.13 -12.55 1.19
C LEU A 249 -12.52 -12.92 -0.25
N GLY A 250 -11.51 -13.11 -1.10
CA GLY A 250 -11.75 -13.41 -2.51
C GLY A 250 -12.25 -12.21 -3.33
N ARG A 251 -11.88 -11.01 -2.95
CA ARG A 251 -12.15 -9.76 -3.69
C ARG A 251 -10.87 -8.95 -3.85
N LEU A 252 -10.75 -8.28 -5.00
CA LEU A 252 -9.74 -7.24 -5.20
C LEU A 252 -10.20 -5.97 -4.50
N ARG A 253 -9.34 -5.36 -3.72
CA ARG A 253 -9.59 -4.16 -2.92
C ARG A 253 -8.43 -3.19 -3.08
N LYS A 254 -8.57 -1.97 -2.54
CA LYS A 254 -7.53 -0.94 -2.57
C LYS A 254 -7.62 -0.02 -1.38
N GLY A 255 -6.57 0.78 -1.21
CA GLY A 255 -6.53 1.86 -0.23
C GLY A 255 -6.02 1.44 1.13
N GLY A 256 -5.28 2.34 1.75
CA GLY A 256 -4.70 2.16 3.08
C GLY A 256 -3.74 3.28 3.45
N MET A 257 -3.19 3.17 4.63
CA MET A 257 -2.36 4.18 5.26
C MET A 257 -0.93 3.66 5.41
N TRP A 258 0.03 4.45 4.97
CA TRP A 258 1.44 4.29 5.33
C TRP A 258 1.70 5.06 6.63
N LEU A 259 2.35 4.41 7.58
CA LEU A 259 2.79 5.00 8.84
C LEU A 259 4.26 4.67 9.09
N LYS A 260 4.99 5.57 9.73
CA LYS A 260 6.36 5.29 10.20
C LYS A 260 6.38 4.10 11.13
N LYS A 261 7.41 3.25 10.99
CA LYS A 261 7.69 2.18 11.93
C LYS A 261 8.01 2.75 13.32
N LYS A 262 7.72 1.98 14.36
CA LYS A 262 7.96 2.39 15.76
C LYS A 262 9.41 2.77 16.04
N GLU A 263 10.37 2.08 15.40
CA GLU A 263 11.81 2.37 15.52
C GLU A 263 12.12 3.78 15.00
N VAL A 264 11.51 4.16 13.87
CA VAL A 264 11.68 5.48 13.25
C VAL A 264 11.02 6.55 14.11
N ILE A 265 9.79 6.30 14.59
CA ILE A 265 9.10 7.22 15.50
C ILE A 265 9.93 7.44 16.76
N ALA A 266 10.51 6.39 17.35
CA ALA A 266 11.34 6.49 18.53
C ALA A 266 12.60 7.34 18.27
N ALA A 267 13.30 7.09 17.17
CA ALA A 267 14.49 7.84 16.77
C ALA A 267 14.18 9.33 16.52
N ASP A 268 13.14 9.63 15.75
CA ASP A 268 12.73 10.99 15.39
C ASP A 268 12.31 11.83 16.63
N ASN A 269 11.85 11.17 17.70
CA ASN A 269 11.37 11.82 18.92
C ASN A 269 12.34 11.64 20.11
N HIS A 270 13.58 11.23 19.86
CA HIS A 270 14.63 11.06 20.88
C HIS A 270 14.22 10.20 22.09
N THR A 271 13.48 9.12 21.81
CA THR A 271 13.01 8.14 22.80
C THR A 271 13.38 6.72 22.41
N THR A 272 12.93 5.74 23.16
CA THR A 272 13.16 4.31 22.92
C THR A 272 11.86 3.60 22.63
N LEU A 273 11.90 2.36 22.12
CA LEU A 273 10.72 1.51 21.96
C LEU A 273 9.98 1.32 23.30
N GLN A 274 10.71 1.18 24.39
CA GLN A 274 10.14 1.11 25.73
C GLN A 274 9.52 2.45 26.14
N GLY A 275 10.09 3.57 25.71
CA GLY A 275 9.52 4.92 25.91
C GLY A 275 8.18 5.07 25.22
N LEU A 276 8.05 4.60 23.96
CA LEU A 276 6.77 4.60 23.23
C LEU A 276 5.70 3.74 23.93
N LEU A 277 6.10 2.61 24.46
CA LEU A 277 5.21 1.71 25.19
C LEU A 277 4.71 2.35 26.49
N ASN A 278 5.60 3.03 27.23
CA ASN A 278 5.35 3.50 28.58
C ASN A 278 4.55 4.80 28.65
N ALA A 279 4.74 5.70 27.68
CA ALA A 279 4.10 7.01 27.73
C ALA A 279 4.03 7.69 26.36
N TYR A 280 3.11 8.64 26.22
CA TYR A 280 3.13 9.66 25.18
C TYR A 280 3.31 11.02 25.83
N ASN A 281 4.37 11.77 25.45
CA ASN A 281 4.71 13.08 26.02
C ASN A 281 4.73 13.09 27.57
N GLY A 282 5.31 12.05 28.18
CA GLY A 282 5.44 11.94 29.62
C GLY A 282 4.21 11.41 30.37
N THR A 283 3.09 11.20 29.68
CA THR A 283 1.85 10.68 30.27
C THR A 283 1.63 9.21 29.89
N ASP A 284 1.45 8.34 30.89
CA ASP A 284 1.04 6.96 30.69
C ASP A 284 -0.48 6.85 30.67
N TYR A 285 -1.05 6.83 29.48
CA TYR A 285 -2.51 6.78 29.28
C TYR A 285 -3.15 5.44 29.62
N ARG A 286 -2.37 4.40 29.90
CA ARG A 286 -2.87 3.13 30.45
C ARG A 286 -3.34 3.27 31.89
N LYS A 287 -2.78 4.24 32.63
CA LYS A 287 -3.07 4.52 34.06
C LYS A 287 -3.99 5.71 34.27
N ALA A 288 -4.22 6.49 33.22
CA ALA A 288 -4.95 7.72 33.34
C ALA A 288 -6.43 7.45 33.55
N THR A 289 -7.00 8.10 34.55
CA THR A 289 -8.43 8.15 34.85
C THR A 289 -9.15 9.17 33.94
N TYR A 290 -8.61 9.48 32.77
CA TYR A 290 -9.19 10.45 31.87
C TYR A 290 -10.33 9.83 31.06
N GLU A 291 -11.48 10.49 31.05
CA GLU A 291 -12.47 10.32 30.00
C GLU A 291 -11.91 10.94 28.72
N PHE A 292 -11.63 10.11 27.75
CA PHE A 292 -11.24 10.59 26.43
C PHE A 292 -12.49 10.96 25.64
N PRO A 293 -12.59 12.19 25.11
CA PRO A 293 -13.57 12.49 24.08
C PRO A 293 -13.36 11.51 22.90
N GLU A 294 -14.42 11.07 22.27
CA GLU A 294 -14.36 10.34 21.01
C GLU A 294 -13.49 11.16 20.04
N TYR A 295 -12.50 10.52 19.38
CA TYR A 295 -11.51 11.20 18.51
C TYR A 295 -10.42 12.04 19.21
N SER A 296 -10.08 11.78 20.45
CA SER A 296 -8.84 12.29 21.05
C SER A 296 -7.62 11.90 20.21
N PHE A 297 -6.61 12.76 20.16
CA PHE A 297 -5.39 12.52 19.37
C PHE A 297 -5.66 12.28 17.88
N THR A 298 -6.50 13.08 17.27
CA THR A 298 -6.70 13.06 15.81
C THR A 298 -5.62 13.87 15.11
N ASN A 299 -5.09 13.30 14.03
CA ASN A 299 -4.20 13.97 13.08
C ASN A 299 -4.89 14.00 11.71
N ASN A 300 -5.16 15.21 11.22
CA ASN A 300 -5.79 15.46 9.91
C ASN A 300 -4.77 15.88 8.84
N ASN A 301 -3.49 15.95 9.18
CA ASN A 301 -2.43 16.24 8.23
C ASN A 301 -1.97 14.95 7.53
N ILE A 302 -2.73 14.53 6.53
CA ILE A 302 -2.50 13.31 5.77
C ILE A 302 -1.86 13.65 4.42
N SER A 303 -0.67 13.14 4.18
CA SER A 303 -0.02 13.24 2.87
C SER A 303 -0.74 12.33 1.86
N ASN A 304 -0.88 12.80 0.61
CA ASN A 304 -1.48 11.99 -0.44
C ASN A 304 -0.43 11.12 -1.15
N GLY A 305 -0.77 9.88 -1.42
CA GLY A 305 0.10 8.90 -2.05
C GLY A 305 1.03 8.21 -1.03
N ARG A 306 1.99 7.48 -1.53
CA ARG A 306 2.97 6.75 -0.72
C ARG A 306 4.20 7.60 -0.40
N PRO A 307 4.95 7.26 0.65
CA PRO A 307 6.26 7.86 0.92
C PRO A 307 7.21 7.70 -0.27
N ALA A 308 8.18 8.62 -0.40
CA ALA A 308 9.24 8.53 -1.40
C ALA A 308 9.99 7.20 -1.30
N LYS A 309 10.52 6.70 -2.44
CA LYS A 309 11.22 5.40 -2.48
C LYS A 309 12.39 5.35 -1.50
N SER A 310 13.19 6.40 -1.39
CA SER A 310 14.32 6.49 -0.45
C SER A 310 13.90 6.35 1.02
N LYS A 311 12.64 6.65 1.33
CA LYS A 311 12.08 6.60 2.70
C LYS A 311 11.16 5.44 2.96
N ILE A 312 10.71 4.71 1.92
CA ILE A 312 9.66 3.68 2.04
C ILE A 312 10.02 2.57 3.06
N GLY A 313 11.31 2.26 3.21
CA GLY A 313 11.80 1.31 4.20
C GLY A 313 11.53 1.71 5.65
N ASN A 314 11.27 3.00 5.91
CA ASN A 314 10.96 3.55 7.23
C ASN A 314 9.46 3.45 7.58
N TYR A 315 8.64 2.99 6.63
CA TYR A 315 7.19 2.92 6.78
C TYR A 315 6.69 1.48 6.66
N PHE A 316 5.49 1.28 7.15
CA PHE A 316 4.70 0.09 6.90
C PHE A 316 3.31 0.49 6.39
N TYR A 317 2.67 -0.41 5.67
CA TYR A 317 1.36 -0.17 5.07
C TYR A 317 0.27 -0.90 5.82
N LEU A 318 -0.79 -0.17 6.22
CA LEU A 318 -2.00 -0.72 6.81
C LEU A 318 -3.15 -0.61 5.81
N PRO A 319 -3.69 -1.73 5.32
CA PRO A 319 -4.84 -1.73 4.42
C PRO A 319 -6.12 -1.19 5.10
N ALA A 320 -6.97 -0.50 4.35
CA ALA A 320 -8.28 -0.05 4.80
C ALA A 320 -9.27 -1.23 4.80
N LYS A 321 -9.08 -2.19 5.72
CA LYS A 321 -9.80 -3.47 5.78
C LYS A 321 -11.27 -3.34 6.19
N GLY A 322 -11.74 -2.14 6.66
CA GLY A 322 -13.07 -2.01 7.25
C GLY A 322 -13.23 -2.83 8.54
N PHE A 323 -14.45 -3.18 8.89
CA PHE A 323 -14.75 -3.93 10.10
C PHE A 323 -16.12 -4.65 10.04
N TYR A 324 -16.39 -5.51 11.03
CA TYR A 324 -17.70 -6.13 11.21
C TYR A 324 -18.45 -5.51 12.38
N ARG A 325 -19.75 -5.25 12.17
CA ARG A 325 -20.68 -4.81 13.19
C ARG A 325 -22.02 -5.52 13.00
N HIS A 326 -22.51 -6.22 14.03
CA HIS A 326 -23.76 -6.97 13.98
C HIS A 326 -23.89 -7.87 12.73
N GLY A 327 -22.78 -8.55 12.38
CA GLY A 327 -22.71 -9.43 11.22
C GLY A 327 -22.60 -8.75 9.87
N GLU A 328 -22.56 -7.42 9.81
CA GLU A 328 -22.43 -6.63 8.58
C GLU A 328 -20.99 -6.19 8.35
N PHE A 329 -20.49 -6.32 7.11
CA PHE A 329 -19.16 -5.87 6.70
C PHE A 329 -19.20 -4.41 6.23
N GLN A 330 -18.47 -3.54 6.92
CA GLN A 330 -18.57 -2.10 6.71
C GLN A 330 -17.22 -1.47 6.35
N TYR A 331 -17.25 -0.41 5.54
CA TYR A 331 -16.18 0.54 5.24
C TYR A 331 -14.89 -0.06 4.67
N VAL A 332 -14.92 -1.25 4.09
CA VAL A 332 -13.76 -1.81 3.35
C VAL A 332 -13.32 -0.86 2.23
N SER A 333 -12.02 -0.72 2.03
CA SER A 333 -11.37 0.24 1.12
C SER A 333 -11.51 1.73 1.48
N ALA A 334 -12.20 2.07 2.58
CA ALA A 334 -12.41 3.45 3.02
C ALA A 334 -11.78 3.72 4.39
N TYR A 335 -11.90 2.79 5.33
CA TYR A 335 -11.40 2.95 6.70
C TYR A 335 -10.59 1.72 7.15
N GLY A 336 -9.57 1.97 7.98
CA GLY A 336 -8.89 0.95 8.76
C GLY A 336 -9.23 1.06 10.23
N TYR A 337 -9.46 -0.10 10.87
CA TYR A 337 -9.74 -0.23 12.31
C TYR A 337 -8.88 -1.37 12.86
N TYR A 338 -7.98 -1.02 13.79
CA TYR A 338 -7.00 -1.94 14.34
C TYR A 338 -7.00 -1.85 15.86
N TRP A 339 -7.26 -2.99 16.54
CA TRP A 339 -7.31 -3.02 17.99
C TRP A 339 -5.99 -2.64 18.67
N SER A 340 -6.11 -1.99 19.82
CA SER A 340 -5.06 -1.81 20.81
C SER A 340 -5.14 -2.89 21.88
N ALA A 341 -4.02 -3.20 22.54
CA ALA A 341 -3.98 -4.08 23.72
C ALA A 341 -4.63 -3.46 24.97
N THR A 342 -5.14 -2.23 24.88
CA THR A 342 -5.65 -1.47 26.03
C THR A 342 -7.16 -1.27 25.90
N SER A 343 -7.92 -1.60 26.97
CA SER A 343 -9.33 -1.26 27.09
C SER A 343 -9.54 0.03 27.88
N SER A 344 -10.75 0.58 27.82
CA SER A 344 -11.13 1.75 28.61
C SER A 344 -11.34 1.39 30.08
N LEU A 345 -10.73 2.16 30.99
CA LEU A 345 -10.98 2.05 32.43
C LEU A 345 -12.33 2.63 32.85
N HIS A 346 -12.90 3.54 32.05
CA HIS A 346 -14.15 4.24 32.36
C HIS A 346 -15.39 3.57 31.78
N ASN A 347 -15.20 2.84 30.66
CA ASN A 347 -16.29 2.15 30.00
C ASN A 347 -15.88 0.70 29.70
N PRO A 348 -16.38 -0.27 30.47
CA PRO A 348 -15.98 -1.68 30.34
C PRO A 348 -16.43 -2.33 29.03
N GLU A 349 -17.29 -1.67 28.25
CA GLU A 349 -17.74 -2.15 26.94
C GLU A 349 -16.89 -1.61 25.78
N ARG A 350 -15.87 -0.77 26.07
CA ARG A 350 -15.07 -0.10 25.05
C ARG A 350 -13.58 -0.36 25.18
N SER A 351 -12.92 -0.42 24.04
CA SER A 351 -11.46 -0.54 23.94
C SER A 351 -10.90 0.45 22.93
N PHE A 352 -9.60 0.69 23.04
CA PHE A 352 -8.91 1.62 22.15
C PHE A 352 -8.50 0.92 20.85
N SER A 353 -8.35 1.74 19.79
CA SER A 353 -7.96 1.28 18.46
C SER A 353 -7.26 2.38 17.70
N LEU A 354 -6.44 2.02 16.70
CA LEU A 354 -6.01 2.92 15.67
C LEU A 354 -7.07 2.96 14.58
N ASN A 355 -7.66 4.14 14.36
CA ASN A 355 -8.62 4.36 13.29
C ASN A 355 -8.03 5.29 12.24
N PHE A 356 -8.28 5.02 10.96
CA PHE A 356 -7.87 5.94 9.90
C PHE A 356 -8.80 5.90 8.68
N SER A 357 -8.75 7.00 7.94
CA SER A 357 -9.37 7.17 6.63
C SER A 357 -8.43 7.98 5.73
N HIS A 358 -8.88 8.35 4.53
CA HIS A 358 -8.12 9.22 3.64
C HIS A 358 -7.85 10.63 4.23
N SER A 359 -8.58 11.04 5.26
CA SER A 359 -8.54 12.40 5.80
C SER A 359 -8.06 12.50 7.25
N SER A 360 -7.90 11.38 7.93
CA SER A 360 -7.49 11.40 9.33
C SER A 360 -6.89 10.08 9.80
N VAL A 361 -6.05 10.16 10.84
CA VAL A 361 -5.65 9.03 11.67
C VAL A 361 -5.85 9.44 13.14
N SER A 362 -6.39 8.55 13.97
CA SER A 362 -6.78 8.90 15.35
C SER A 362 -6.72 7.71 16.31
N LEU A 363 -6.61 8.04 17.59
CA LEU A 363 -7.00 7.13 18.66
C LEU A 363 -8.53 7.00 18.65
N GLY A 364 -9.06 5.81 18.38
CA GLY A 364 -10.47 5.49 18.48
C GLY A 364 -10.83 4.86 19.82
N ILE A 365 -12.08 5.04 20.24
CA ILE A 365 -12.69 4.37 21.39
C ILE A 365 -13.94 3.65 20.89
N ASN A 366 -13.86 2.32 20.75
CA ASN A 366 -14.86 1.53 20.06
C ASN A 366 -15.46 0.45 20.94
N TYR A 367 -16.69 0.04 20.62
CA TYR A 367 -17.31 -1.09 21.33
C TYR A 367 -16.54 -2.37 21.09
N GLN A 368 -16.26 -3.12 22.15
CA GLN A 368 -15.48 -4.36 22.12
C GLN A 368 -16.10 -5.46 21.26
N PHE A 369 -17.43 -5.41 21.04
CA PHE A 369 -18.14 -6.37 20.18
C PHE A 369 -18.03 -6.08 18.67
N TYR A 370 -17.31 -5.03 18.24
CA TYR A 370 -16.97 -4.85 16.83
C TYR A 370 -15.87 -5.82 16.42
N GLY A 371 -15.92 -6.30 15.18
CA GLY A 371 -14.88 -7.14 14.61
C GLY A 371 -13.82 -6.29 13.91
N PHE A 372 -12.68 -6.02 14.54
CA PHE A 372 -11.56 -5.27 13.98
C PHE A 372 -10.37 -6.18 13.68
N SER A 373 -9.36 -5.66 12.98
CA SER A 373 -8.09 -6.36 12.77
C SER A 373 -7.18 -6.22 13.99
N GLU A 374 -6.38 -7.27 14.27
CA GLU A 374 -5.31 -7.27 15.27
C GLU A 374 -3.91 -7.31 14.63
N GLU A 375 -3.82 -7.04 13.33
CA GLU A 375 -2.56 -7.11 12.57
C GLU A 375 -1.66 -5.87 12.73
N LEU A 376 -1.96 -4.94 13.63
CA LEU A 376 -1.09 -3.81 13.95
C LEU A 376 0.05 -4.27 14.89
N LYS A 377 1.00 -5.05 14.35
CA LYS A 377 2.12 -5.63 15.13
C LYS A 377 3.50 -5.06 14.73
N TYR A 378 3.54 -3.89 14.11
CA TYR A 378 4.75 -3.28 13.53
C TYR A 378 5.46 -2.28 14.45
#